data_a0e5a29d5a2da768f41502bf4d63eee2
#
_entry.id   a0e5a29d5a2da768f41502bf4d63eee2
#
_cell.length_a   1.000
_cell.length_b   1.000
_cell.length_c   1.000
_cell.angle_alpha   90.00
_cell.angle_beta   90.00
_cell.angle_gamma   90.00
#
_symmetry.space_group_name_H-M   'P 1'
#
loop_
_entity.id
_entity.type
_entity.pdbx_description
1 polymer ?
#
loop_
_entity_poly.entity_id
_entity_poly.type
_entity_poly.pdbx_seq_one_letter_code
_entity_poly.pdbx_strand_id
1 'polypeptide(L)'
;TSYALLAADQNLPTILMEYDYPKVAQWADDGYLATFSMDDFKEVAPTYYASMEEGGRLMYSTLGGETYFALAERPYYDTVYSFQTFVRMDWLEQVGYDHVPTKRSEYLDAMNKIMEAGLCEHPGGGAMLTGVGSDQNQAYRTYPCNEEEWAMYGDYNIPALGWEPNYNLLKRANEDYNSGITDPEYYIIDSETAKANFVNGKSYSYSGYVSASTDFLNAFYDQNPDGKLAITPISAEVDESGEDGIVTVPAWRAENPFGMIVGFSNTATDDELKAAWMYMEWLSQPENLYTFQWGIEGENYNLDEEGNPVTVSDYNGDYKQGFNN
;
A
#
# COMPACT_ATOMS: atom_id res chain seq x y z
N THR A 1 -15.42 7.29 5.74
CA THR A 1 -16.53 8.28 5.72
C THR A 1 -17.89 7.62 5.78
N SER A 2 -18.04 6.42 5.24
CA SER A 2 -19.33 5.72 5.21
C SER A 2 -19.76 5.16 6.56
N TYR A 3 -18.84 4.62 7.37
CA TYR A 3 -19.24 4.01 8.65
C TYR A 3 -19.80 5.01 9.66
N ALA A 4 -19.27 6.22 9.75
CA ALA A 4 -19.82 7.25 10.65
C ALA A 4 -21.26 7.66 10.28
N LEU A 5 -21.56 7.72 8.97
CA LEU A 5 -22.92 7.98 8.49
C LEU A 5 -23.84 6.80 8.78
N LEU A 6 -23.38 5.58 8.53
CA LEU A 6 -24.17 4.37 8.81
C LEU A 6 -24.41 4.19 10.31
N ALA A 7 -23.45 4.56 11.16
CA ALA A 7 -23.62 4.55 12.60
C ALA A 7 -24.67 5.56 13.06
N ALA A 8 -24.66 6.78 12.51
CA ALA A 8 -25.67 7.79 12.80
C ALA A 8 -27.09 7.33 12.42
N ASP A 9 -27.20 6.55 11.35
CA ASP A 9 -28.46 5.99 10.86
C ASP A 9 -28.83 4.65 11.54
N GLN A 10 -28.02 4.17 12.50
CA GLN A 10 -28.17 2.86 13.17
C GLN A 10 -28.21 1.68 12.18
N ASN A 11 -27.45 1.77 11.12
CA ASN A 11 -27.41 0.79 10.01
C ASN A 11 -25.97 0.35 9.70
N LEU A 12 -25.18 0.09 10.75
CA LEU A 12 -23.84 -0.47 10.58
C LEU A 12 -23.93 -1.91 10.06
N PRO A 13 -23.04 -2.32 9.14
CA PRO A 13 -22.91 -3.73 8.79
C PRO A 13 -22.40 -4.53 10.00
N THR A 14 -22.73 -5.82 10.06
CA THR A 14 -22.29 -6.71 11.16
C THR A 14 -20.77 -6.75 11.28
N ILE A 15 -20.05 -6.75 10.14
CA ILE A 15 -18.59 -6.76 10.08
C ILE A 15 -18.11 -5.39 9.61
N LEU A 16 -17.19 -4.78 10.39
CA LEU A 16 -16.48 -3.56 10.04
C LEU A 16 -15.01 -3.86 9.85
N MET A 17 -14.41 -3.32 8.81
CA MET A 17 -13.02 -3.59 8.44
C MET A 17 -12.25 -2.29 8.22
N GLU A 18 -11.03 -2.24 8.75
CA GLU A 18 -10.12 -1.10 8.62
C GLU A 18 -8.66 -1.55 8.78
N TYR A 19 -7.71 -0.78 8.26
CA TYR A 19 -6.27 -1.00 8.45
C TYR A 19 -5.66 -0.05 9.48
N ASP A 20 -6.32 1.06 9.77
CA ASP A 20 -5.83 2.10 10.68
C ASP A 20 -6.28 1.80 12.12
N TYR A 21 -5.34 1.30 12.94
CA TYR A 21 -5.61 0.94 14.34
C TYR A 21 -6.12 2.12 15.19
N PRO A 22 -5.55 3.33 15.14
CA PRO A 22 -6.10 4.50 15.83
C PRO A 22 -7.56 4.76 15.48
N LYS A 23 -7.95 4.58 14.23
CA LYS A 23 -9.33 4.80 13.77
C LYS A 23 -10.29 3.76 14.33
N VAL A 24 -9.91 2.48 14.37
CA VAL A 24 -10.79 1.46 14.98
C VAL A 24 -10.82 1.58 16.51
N ALA A 25 -9.74 2.04 17.14
CA ALA A 25 -9.77 2.41 18.55
C ALA A 25 -10.79 3.52 18.83
N GLN A 26 -10.85 4.54 17.96
CA GLN A 26 -11.87 5.58 18.04
C GLN A 26 -13.29 5.01 17.87
N TRP A 27 -13.50 4.05 16.98
CA TRP A 27 -14.82 3.39 16.83
C TRP A 27 -15.23 2.63 18.08
N ALA A 28 -14.27 2.02 18.80
CA ALA A 28 -14.55 1.38 20.08
C ALA A 28 -14.96 2.43 21.14
N ASP A 29 -14.24 3.54 21.24
CA ASP A 29 -14.54 4.65 22.15
C ASP A 29 -15.89 5.31 21.82
N ASP A 30 -16.23 5.44 20.55
CA ASP A 30 -17.52 5.99 20.08
C ASP A 30 -18.68 4.99 20.28
N GLY A 31 -18.39 3.76 20.72
CA GLY A 31 -19.39 2.74 20.98
C GLY A 31 -20.00 2.12 19.74
N TYR A 32 -19.30 2.14 18.60
CA TYR A 32 -19.78 1.50 17.36
C TYR A 32 -19.49 -0.01 17.33
N LEU A 33 -18.55 -0.47 18.13
CA LEU A 33 -18.10 -1.85 18.16
C LEU A 33 -18.69 -2.63 19.35
N ALA A 34 -19.09 -3.86 19.10
CA ALA A 34 -19.39 -4.83 20.14
C ALA A 34 -18.11 -5.36 20.78
N THR A 35 -18.16 -5.59 22.08
CA THR A 35 -17.18 -6.45 22.77
C THR A 35 -17.57 -7.91 22.64
N PHE A 36 -16.61 -8.80 22.66
CA PHE A 36 -16.88 -10.24 22.61
C PHE A 36 -15.89 -11.05 23.45
N SER A 37 -16.26 -12.29 23.76
CA SER A 37 -15.39 -13.24 24.42
C SER A 37 -14.44 -13.88 23.39
N MET A 38 -13.13 -13.78 23.60
CA MET A 38 -12.16 -14.47 22.75
C MET A 38 -12.24 -15.99 22.85
N ASP A 39 -12.69 -16.53 23.99
CA ASP A 39 -12.93 -17.96 24.15
C ASP A 39 -14.11 -18.43 23.32
N ASP A 40 -15.21 -17.65 23.26
CA ASP A 40 -16.36 -17.94 22.41
C ASP A 40 -16.00 -17.83 20.92
N PHE A 41 -15.18 -16.83 20.57
CA PHE A 41 -14.63 -16.69 19.21
C PHE A 41 -13.81 -17.91 18.83
N LYS A 42 -12.91 -18.37 19.71
CA LYS A 42 -12.08 -19.57 19.52
C LYS A 42 -12.91 -20.84 19.33
N GLU A 43 -14.05 -20.96 20.03
CA GLU A 43 -14.93 -22.11 19.88
C GLU A 43 -15.59 -22.15 18.49
N VAL A 44 -15.94 -20.99 17.93
CA VAL A 44 -16.64 -20.88 16.65
C VAL A 44 -15.67 -20.78 15.45
N ALA A 45 -14.55 -20.10 15.62
CA ALA A 45 -13.54 -19.83 14.59
C ALA A 45 -12.12 -20.31 15.02
N PRO A 46 -11.93 -21.62 15.26
CA PRO A 46 -10.68 -22.13 15.81
C PRO A 46 -9.48 -21.97 14.87
N THR A 47 -9.65 -22.10 13.56
CA THR A 47 -8.58 -21.94 12.59
C THR A 47 -8.14 -20.48 12.48
N TYR A 48 -9.10 -19.56 12.43
CA TYR A 48 -8.80 -18.14 12.46
C TYR A 48 -8.09 -17.72 13.75
N TYR A 49 -8.62 -18.19 14.90
CA TYR A 49 -7.98 -17.94 16.19
C TYR A 49 -6.54 -18.45 16.22
N ALA A 50 -6.29 -19.68 15.76
CA ALA A 50 -4.95 -20.26 15.74
C ALA A 50 -3.97 -19.43 14.91
N SER A 51 -4.40 -18.88 13.77
CA SER A 51 -3.57 -17.98 12.98
C SER A 51 -3.20 -16.71 13.73
N MET A 52 -4.13 -16.13 14.50
CA MET A 52 -3.84 -14.95 15.33
C MET A 52 -2.87 -15.27 16.49
N GLU A 53 -3.03 -16.43 17.12
CA GLU A 53 -2.18 -16.90 18.22
C GLU A 53 -0.75 -17.15 17.73
N GLU A 54 -0.59 -17.88 16.64
CA GLU A 54 0.71 -18.18 16.02
C GLU A 54 1.46 -16.90 15.59
N GLY A 55 0.75 -15.94 15.02
CA GLY A 55 1.32 -14.65 14.64
C GLY A 55 1.48 -13.64 15.77
N GLY A 56 1.20 -14.00 17.04
CA GLY A 56 1.31 -13.09 18.18
C GLY A 56 0.35 -11.90 18.15
N ARG A 57 -0.75 -12.00 17.40
CA ARG A 57 -1.68 -10.89 17.15
C ARG A 57 -2.74 -10.70 18.23
N LEU A 58 -3.00 -11.71 19.07
CA LEU A 58 -4.04 -11.67 20.11
C LEU A 58 -3.91 -10.48 21.06
N MET A 59 -2.68 -10.03 21.34
CA MET A 59 -2.45 -8.89 22.23
C MET A 59 -3.03 -7.57 21.70
N TYR A 60 -3.24 -7.45 20.40
CA TYR A 60 -3.80 -6.25 19.76
C TYR A 60 -5.33 -6.27 19.65
N SER A 61 -5.98 -7.38 20.03
CA SER A 61 -7.45 -7.54 19.99
C SER A 61 -8.18 -6.79 21.09
N THR A 62 -7.44 -6.31 22.10
CA THR A 62 -7.99 -5.78 23.35
C THR A 62 -7.63 -4.30 23.54
N LEU A 63 -8.62 -3.50 23.90
CA LEU A 63 -8.48 -2.11 24.34
C LEU A 63 -9.16 -1.93 25.69
N GLY A 64 -8.48 -1.28 26.65
CA GLY A 64 -9.05 -0.98 27.95
C GLY A 64 -9.49 -2.22 28.76
N GLY A 65 -9.00 -3.40 28.41
CA GLY A 65 -9.37 -4.68 29.05
C GLY A 65 -10.53 -5.41 28.36
N GLU A 66 -11.14 -4.82 27.33
CA GLU A 66 -12.24 -5.42 26.57
C GLU A 66 -11.74 -5.87 25.17
N THR A 67 -12.26 -6.98 24.66
CA THR A 67 -11.92 -7.50 23.34
C THR A 67 -12.87 -6.96 22.27
N TYR A 68 -12.32 -6.33 21.24
CA TYR A 68 -13.07 -5.70 20.16
C TYR A 68 -12.75 -6.23 18.77
N PHE A 69 -11.54 -6.82 18.59
CA PHE A 69 -11.03 -7.08 17.25
C PHE A 69 -10.62 -8.52 17.03
N ALA A 70 -10.95 -9.03 15.86
CA ALA A 70 -10.23 -10.10 15.21
C ALA A 70 -9.24 -9.49 14.19
N LEU A 71 -8.05 -10.06 14.05
CA LEU A 71 -6.97 -9.48 13.27
C LEU A 71 -6.52 -10.45 12.18
N ALA A 72 -6.58 -9.98 10.94
CA ALA A 72 -6.11 -10.77 9.81
C ALA A 72 -4.58 -10.86 9.79
N GLU A 73 -4.07 -11.90 9.18
CA GLU A 73 -2.65 -12.02 8.86
C GLU A 73 -2.25 -10.98 7.81
N ARG A 74 -1.04 -10.44 7.94
CA ARG A 74 -0.49 -9.55 6.93
C ARG A 74 0.28 -10.41 5.92
N PRO A 75 -0.16 -10.50 4.67
CA PRO A 75 0.41 -11.44 3.70
C PRO A 75 1.87 -11.12 3.33
N TYR A 76 2.33 -9.90 3.64
CA TYR A 76 3.70 -9.45 3.31
C TYR A 76 4.55 -9.18 4.55
N TYR A 77 4.16 -9.68 5.71
CA TYR A 77 4.86 -9.40 6.96
C TYR A 77 6.34 -9.83 6.92
N ASP A 78 6.62 -10.95 6.27
CA ASP A 78 7.97 -11.50 6.12
C ASP A 78 8.69 -11.03 4.84
N THR A 79 8.07 -10.21 4.01
CA THR A 79 8.73 -9.67 2.82
C THR A 79 9.58 -8.46 3.17
N VAL A 80 10.80 -8.45 2.61
CA VAL A 80 11.74 -7.34 2.79
C VAL A 80 11.22 -6.05 2.15
N TYR A 81 10.44 -6.18 1.07
CA TYR A 81 9.88 -5.07 0.31
C TYR A 81 8.39 -5.24 0.11
N SER A 82 7.57 -4.41 0.72
CA SER A 82 6.13 -4.32 0.42
C SER A 82 5.82 -3.33 -0.70
N PHE A 83 6.68 -2.34 -0.89
CA PHE A 83 6.64 -1.35 -1.97
C PHE A 83 7.82 -1.48 -2.91
N GLN A 84 7.59 -1.18 -4.17
CA GLN A 84 8.64 -1.06 -5.18
C GLN A 84 8.38 0.16 -6.06
N THR A 85 9.43 0.73 -6.64
CA THR A 85 9.34 1.79 -7.62
C THR A 85 9.82 1.26 -8.97
N PHE A 86 8.93 1.30 -9.96
CA PHE A 86 9.26 1.05 -11.35
C PHE A 86 9.75 2.33 -12.01
N VAL A 87 10.78 2.22 -12.82
CA VAL A 87 11.32 3.33 -13.61
C VAL A 87 11.45 2.93 -15.09
N ARG A 88 11.30 3.90 -15.99
CA ARG A 88 11.40 3.73 -17.44
C ARG A 88 12.87 3.60 -17.85
N MET A 89 13.39 2.37 -17.81
CA MET A 89 14.79 2.09 -18.22
C MET A 89 14.99 2.34 -19.71
N ASP A 90 13.99 2.08 -20.55
CA ASP A 90 14.02 2.39 -21.97
C ASP A 90 14.22 3.91 -22.26
N TRP A 91 13.65 4.79 -21.45
CA TRP A 91 13.89 6.23 -21.58
C TRP A 91 15.30 6.60 -21.13
N LEU A 92 15.77 6.02 -20.05
CA LEU A 92 17.13 6.22 -19.56
C LEU A 92 18.16 5.83 -20.65
N GLU A 93 18.01 4.65 -21.25
CA GLU A 93 18.87 4.17 -22.35
C GLU A 93 18.84 5.16 -23.54
N GLN A 94 17.68 5.68 -23.91
CA GLN A 94 17.54 6.66 -25.00
C GLN A 94 18.26 7.98 -24.73
N VAL A 95 18.38 8.38 -23.47
CA VAL A 95 19.06 9.62 -23.09
C VAL A 95 20.49 9.39 -22.59
N GLY A 96 21.02 8.16 -22.76
CA GLY A 96 22.43 7.83 -22.57
C GLY A 96 22.81 7.30 -21.19
N TYR A 97 21.84 6.81 -20.42
CA TYR A 97 22.06 6.14 -19.16
C TYR A 97 21.94 4.61 -19.34
N ASP A 98 22.85 3.87 -18.75
CA ASP A 98 22.84 2.40 -18.71
C ASP A 98 22.42 1.85 -17.33
N HIS A 99 22.06 2.73 -16.41
CA HIS A 99 21.66 2.43 -15.04
C HIS A 99 20.61 3.42 -14.54
N VAL A 100 19.92 3.07 -13.46
CA VAL A 100 19.01 3.99 -12.75
C VAL A 100 19.87 5.02 -12.01
N PRO A 101 19.58 6.33 -12.10
CA PRO A 101 20.29 7.36 -11.35
C PRO A 101 20.37 7.05 -9.86
N THR A 102 21.53 7.19 -9.28
CA THR A 102 21.81 6.94 -7.85
C THR A 102 22.22 8.21 -7.12
N LYS A 103 22.29 9.33 -7.83
CA LYS A 103 22.63 10.65 -7.31
C LYS A 103 21.61 11.68 -7.77
N ARG A 104 21.40 12.69 -6.96
CA ARG A 104 20.50 13.81 -7.29
C ARG A 104 20.88 14.49 -8.59
N SER A 105 22.19 14.72 -8.82
CA SER A 105 22.70 15.34 -10.05
C SER A 105 22.41 14.49 -11.29
N GLU A 106 22.56 13.16 -11.21
CA GLU A 106 22.21 12.24 -12.29
C GLU A 106 20.70 12.23 -12.57
N TYR A 107 19.90 12.21 -11.50
CA TYR A 107 18.44 12.27 -11.62
C TYR A 107 17.98 13.54 -12.36
N LEU A 108 18.46 14.70 -11.94
CA LEU A 108 18.12 15.97 -12.57
C LEU A 108 18.57 16.03 -14.04
N ASP A 109 19.79 15.56 -14.35
CA ASP A 109 20.29 15.48 -15.72
C ASP A 109 19.44 14.52 -16.58
N ALA A 110 19.10 13.35 -16.07
CA ALA A 110 18.26 12.38 -16.76
C ALA A 110 16.85 12.93 -17.02
N MET A 111 16.21 13.55 -16.02
CA MET A 111 14.87 14.14 -16.20
C MET A 111 14.86 15.27 -17.22
N ASN A 112 15.85 16.16 -17.19
CA ASN A 112 16.01 17.22 -18.18
C ASN A 112 16.20 16.66 -19.59
N LYS A 113 17.04 15.66 -19.77
CA LYS A 113 17.25 15.00 -21.08
C LYS A 113 15.98 14.29 -21.59
N ILE A 114 15.20 13.68 -20.70
CA ILE A 114 13.90 13.06 -21.05
C ILE A 114 12.94 14.13 -21.56
N MET A 115 12.85 15.29 -20.90
CA MET A 115 12.03 16.42 -21.35
C MET A 115 12.55 16.99 -22.68
N GLU A 116 13.84 17.22 -22.82
CA GLU A 116 14.47 17.74 -24.05
C GLU A 116 14.29 16.79 -25.24
N ALA A 117 14.32 15.48 -25.01
CA ALA A 117 14.04 14.46 -26.02
C ALA A 117 12.56 14.35 -26.38
N GLY A 118 11.67 15.03 -25.66
CA GLY A 118 10.23 14.99 -25.87
C GLY A 118 9.59 13.64 -25.49
N LEU A 119 10.26 12.84 -24.66
CA LEU A 119 9.76 11.54 -24.19
C LEU A 119 8.65 11.71 -23.14
N CYS A 120 8.76 12.73 -22.31
CA CYS A 120 7.77 13.07 -21.29
C CYS A 120 7.86 14.56 -20.96
N GLU A 121 6.73 15.22 -20.77
CA GLU A 121 6.66 16.65 -20.44
C GLU A 121 7.02 16.89 -18.97
N HIS A 122 6.52 16.04 -18.06
CA HIS A 122 6.73 16.14 -16.62
C HIS A 122 7.15 14.79 -16.04
N PRO A 123 8.41 14.35 -16.24
CA PRO A 123 8.84 12.99 -15.93
C PRO A 123 8.76 12.62 -14.43
N GLY A 124 8.88 13.59 -13.54
CA GLY A 124 8.72 13.37 -12.10
C GLY A 124 7.27 13.05 -11.67
N GLY A 125 6.29 13.32 -12.55
CA GLY A 125 4.88 13.09 -12.22
C GLY A 125 4.42 13.89 -11.00
N GLY A 126 3.44 13.35 -10.24
CA GLY A 126 2.86 14.05 -9.08
C GLY A 126 2.91 13.28 -7.76
N ALA A 127 3.21 11.98 -7.82
CA ALA A 127 3.01 11.08 -6.67
C ALA A 127 3.87 11.43 -5.43
N MET A 128 5.06 11.98 -5.62
CA MET A 128 5.93 12.37 -4.51
C MET A 128 5.42 13.55 -3.69
N LEU A 129 4.73 14.48 -4.33
CA LEU A 129 4.25 15.70 -3.65
C LEU A 129 2.90 15.51 -2.97
N THR A 130 2.10 14.54 -3.39
CA THR A 130 0.81 14.25 -2.76
C THR A 130 0.95 13.76 -1.32
N GLY A 131 2.06 13.11 -0.98
CA GLY A 131 2.37 12.66 0.37
C GLY A 131 2.81 13.78 1.33
N VAL A 132 3.37 14.86 0.84
CA VAL A 132 3.94 15.94 1.67
C VAL A 132 2.89 16.64 2.52
N GLY A 133 1.65 16.74 2.04
CA GLY A 133 0.57 17.40 2.77
C GLY A 133 -0.22 16.48 3.70
N SER A 134 -0.24 15.19 3.43
CA SER A 134 -1.04 14.19 4.16
C SER A 134 -0.20 13.37 5.15
N ASP A 135 1.06 13.12 4.85
CA ASP A 135 2.01 12.42 5.71
C ASP A 135 3.26 13.29 5.88
N GLN A 136 3.21 14.16 6.85
CA GLN A 136 4.25 15.15 7.12
C GLN A 136 5.59 14.54 7.52
N ASN A 137 5.61 13.26 7.86
CA ASN A 137 6.79 12.56 8.32
C ASN A 137 7.37 11.60 7.29
N GLN A 138 6.97 11.69 6.04
CA GLN A 138 7.54 10.83 4.99
C GLN A 138 9.05 10.97 4.81
N ALA A 139 9.60 12.12 5.17
CA ALA A 139 11.03 12.36 5.10
C ALA A 139 11.85 11.35 5.91
N TYR A 140 11.34 10.82 7.01
CA TYR A 140 12.04 9.81 7.82
C TYR A 140 12.29 8.49 7.08
N ARG A 141 11.55 8.24 6.01
CA ARG A 141 11.70 7.02 5.20
C ARG A 141 12.93 7.03 4.32
N THR A 142 13.46 8.20 4.02
CA THR A 142 14.60 8.38 3.12
C THR A 142 15.72 9.19 3.72
N TYR A 143 15.45 10.07 4.67
CA TYR A 143 16.44 10.91 5.31
C TYR A 143 16.94 10.25 6.61
N PRO A 144 18.28 10.23 6.86
CA PRO A 144 18.81 9.70 8.09
C PRO A 144 18.23 10.43 9.32
N CYS A 145 17.86 9.67 10.34
CA CYS A 145 17.47 10.20 11.62
C CYS A 145 18.01 9.31 12.74
N ASN A 146 18.15 9.87 13.94
CA ASN A 146 18.53 9.10 15.12
C ASN A 146 17.29 8.46 15.79
N GLU A 147 17.52 7.64 16.81
CA GLU A 147 16.45 6.88 17.49
C GLU A 147 15.42 7.82 18.18
N GLU A 148 15.88 8.94 18.75
CA GLU A 148 15.00 9.94 19.38
C GLU A 148 14.11 10.63 18.35
N GLU A 149 14.68 11.04 17.24
CA GLU A 149 13.94 11.64 16.12
C GLU A 149 12.96 10.64 15.52
N TRP A 150 13.37 9.38 15.37
CA TRP A 150 12.47 8.32 14.89
C TRP A 150 11.28 8.14 15.83
N ALA A 151 11.52 8.04 17.15
CA ALA A 151 10.44 7.90 18.12
C ALA A 151 9.47 9.08 18.07
N MET A 152 9.98 10.30 17.95
CA MET A 152 9.14 11.51 17.92
C MET A 152 8.39 11.68 16.61
N TYR A 153 9.06 11.55 15.49
CA TYR A 153 8.53 11.94 14.17
C TYR A 153 8.08 10.76 13.32
N GLY A 154 8.63 9.57 13.57
CA GLY A 154 8.25 8.34 12.92
C GLY A 154 7.10 7.63 13.63
N ASP A 155 7.32 7.19 14.88
CA ASP A 155 6.35 6.37 15.61
C ASP A 155 5.12 7.16 16.07
N TYR A 156 5.33 8.36 16.61
CA TYR A 156 4.22 9.19 17.11
C TYR A 156 3.60 10.10 16.06
N ASN A 157 4.14 10.10 14.85
CA ASN A 157 3.64 10.90 13.73
C ASN A 157 3.42 12.37 14.10
N ILE A 158 4.34 12.94 14.87
CA ILE A 158 4.26 14.35 15.29
C ILE A 158 4.62 15.24 14.10
N PRO A 159 3.78 16.21 13.73
CA PRO A 159 4.09 17.16 12.68
C PRO A 159 5.40 17.91 12.94
N ALA A 160 6.33 17.84 12.01
CA ALA A 160 7.67 18.36 12.16
C ALA A 160 8.06 19.25 10.97
N LEU A 161 7.28 20.30 10.70
CA LEU A 161 7.54 21.22 9.58
C LEU A 161 8.92 21.91 9.68
N GLY A 162 9.43 22.10 10.90
CA GLY A 162 10.76 22.65 11.14
C GLY A 162 11.88 21.62 11.23
N TRP A 163 11.57 20.34 11.09
CA TRP A 163 12.58 19.28 11.08
C TRP A 163 13.36 19.28 9.78
N GLU A 164 14.69 19.25 9.86
CA GLU A 164 15.57 19.42 8.71
C GLU A 164 15.29 18.43 7.56
N PRO A 165 15.05 17.12 7.79
CA PRO A 165 14.66 16.20 6.74
C PRO A 165 13.39 16.61 5.98
N ASN A 166 12.36 17.10 6.66
CA ASN A 166 11.15 17.61 6.01
C ASN A 166 11.42 18.88 5.20
N TYR A 167 12.27 19.78 5.71
CA TYR A 167 12.70 20.95 4.95
C TYR A 167 13.45 20.54 3.68
N ASN A 168 14.36 19.58 3.76
CA ASN A 168 15.14 19.10 2.65
C ASN A 168 14.27 18.40 1.59
N LEU A 169 13.28 17.61 2.03
CA LEU A 169 12.27 17.00 1.14
C LEU A 169 11.49 18.09 0.38
N LEU A 170 10.97 19.08 1.10
CA LEU A 170 10.23 20.19 0.51
C LEU A 170 11.09 21.06 -0.41
N LYS A 171 12.36 21.26 -0.09
CA LYS A 171 13.30 21.99 -0.92
C LYS A 171 13.48 21.28 -2.27
N ARG A 172 13.77 19.98 -2.27
CA ARG A 172 13.91 19.20 -3.52
C ARG A 172 12.60 19.17 -4.32
N ALA A 173 11.48 18.96 -3.67
CA ALA A 173 10.17 18.97 -4.31
C ALA A 173 9.86 20.35 -4.96
N ASN A 174 10.24 21.45 -4.31
CA ASN A 174 10.09 22.78 -4.86
C ASN A 174 11.02 23.03 -6.05
N GLU A 175 12.24 22.54 -6.02
CA GLU A 175 13.18 22.58 -7.13
C GLU A 175 12.63 21.82 -8.35
N ASP A 176 12.11 20.61 -8.15
CA ASP A 176 11.53 19.78 -9.22
C ASP A 176 10.27 20.42 -9.82
N TYR A 177 9.43 21.02 -8.99
CA TYR A 177 8.27 21.77 -9.47
C TYR A 177 8.67 22.97 -10.33
N ASN A 178 9.60 23.79 -9.85
CA ASN A 178 10.02 25.01 -10.55
C ASN A 178 10.82 24.71 -11.83
N SER A 179 11.47 23.56 -11.93
CA SER A 179 12.18 23.12 -13.14
C SER A 179 11.27 22.44 -14.18
N GLY A 180 9.99 22.18 -13.84
CA GLY A 180 9.04 21.52 -14.72
C GLY A 180 9.13 19.99 -14.69
N ILE A 181 9.98 19.42 -13.85
CA ILE A 181 10.07 17.96 -13.66
C ILE A 181 8.76 17.42 -13.07
N THR A 182 8.22 18.11 -12.07
CA THR A 182 6.96 17.75 -11.44
C THR A 182 5.76 18.27 -12.24
N ASP A 183 4.73 17.44 -12.38
CA ASP A 183 3.46 17.82 -12.99
C ASP A 183 2.83 19.00 -12.23
N PRO A 184 2.49 20.12 -12.89
CA PRO A 184 1.90 21.26 -12.21
C PRO A 184 0.54 20.97 -11.57
N GLU A 185 -0.15 19.93 -12.00
CA GLU A 185 -1.42 19.47 -11.43
C GLU A 185 -1.25 18.33 -10.39
N TYR A 186 -0.02 18.13 -9.87
CA TYR A 186 0.31 17.06 -8.91
C TYR A 186 -0.70 16.90 -7.76
N TYR A 187 -1.33 17.98 -7.34
CA TYR A 187 -2.24 18.02 -6.19
C TYR A 187 -3.60 17.36 -6.43
N ILE A 188 -3.93 17.00 -7.67
CA ILE A 188 -5.15 16.25 -8.03
C ILE A 188 -4.84 14.82 -8.50
N ILE A 189 -3.57 14.45 -8.57
CA ILE A 189 -3.15 13.11 -9.02
C ILE A 189 -3.28 12.14 -7.84
N ASP A 190 -4.30 11.30 -7.88
CA ASP A 190 -4.44 10.16 -6.97
C ASP A 190 -3.63 8.94 -7.46
N SER A 191 -3.60 7.86 -6.68
CA SER A 191 -2.81 6.67 -6.98
C SER A 191 -3.24 5.98 -8.27
N GLU A 192 -4.52 5.94 -8.61
CA GLU A 192 -5.01 5.36 -9.85
C GLU A 192 -4.63 6.21 -11.06
N THR A 193 -4.73 7.53 -10.93
CA THR A 193 -4.27 8.49 -11.95
C THR A 193 -2.75 8.40 -12.13
N ALA A 194 -1.97 8.28 -11.06
CA ALA A 194 -0.52 8.11 -11.13
C ALA A 194 -0.13 6.82 -11.88
N LYS A 195 -0.81 5.72 -11.59
CA LYS A 195 -0.65 4.44 -12.30
C LYS A 195 -0.95 4.60 -13.80
N ALA A 196 -2.10 5.17 -14.13
CA ALA A 196 -2.50 5.41 -15.52
C ALA A 196 -1.52 6.36 -16.25
N ASN A 197 -1.03 7.40 -15.59
CA ASN A 197 -0.03 8.32 -16.13
C ASN A 197 1.27 7.61 -16.49
N PHE A 198 1.76 6.72 -15.62
CA PHE A 198 2.97 5.95 -15.92
C PHE A 198 2.77 4.99 -17.10
N VAL A 199 1.67 4.23 -17.13
CA VAL A 199 1.32 3.33 -18.23
C VAL A 199 1.25 4.08 -19.56
N ASN A 200 0.69 5.30 -19.55
CA ASN A 200 0.51 6.15 -20.74
C ASN A 200 1.73 7.05 -21.07
N GLY A 201 2.86 6.86 -20.41
CA GLY A 201 4.09 7.61 -20.70
C GLY A 201 4.07 9.07 -20.23
N LYS A 202 3.34 9.38 -19.17
CA LYS A 202 3.27 10.71 -18.56
C LYS A 202 4.07 10.88 -17.27
N SER A 203 4.80 9.83 -16.85
CA SER A 203 5.76 9.89 -15.76
C SER A 203 6.88 8.87 -15.98
N TYR A 204 8.04 9.18 -15.42
CA TYR A 204 9.24 8.33 -15.48
C TYR A 204 9.15 7.15 -14.50
N SER A 205 8.49 7.35 -13.37
CA SER A 205 8.42 6.36 -12.31
C SER A 205 7.00 6.17 -11.76
N TYR A 206 6.78 5.00 -11.18
CA TYR A 206 5.58 4.66 -10.44
C TYR A 206 5.93 3.80 -9.25
N SER A 207 5.42 4.16 -8.07
CA SER A 207 5.59 3.39 -6.83
C SER A 207 4.28 2.74 -6.42
N GLY A 208 4.34 1.48 -6.05
CA GLY A 208 3.15 0.74 -5.64
C GLY A 208 3.47 -0.51 -4.85
N TYR A 209 2.43 -1.16 -4.33
CA TYR A 209 2.56 -2.44 -3.66
C TYR A 209 3.00 -3.55 -4.63
N VAL A 210 3.89 -4.41 -4.16
CA VAL A 210 4.35 -5.59 -4.93
C VAL A 210 3.17 -6.45 -5.37
N SER A 211 2.16 -6.61 -4.52
CA SER A 211 0.97 -7.41 -4.81
C SER A 211 0.12 -6.90 -5.97
N ALA A 212 0.14 -5.59 -6.24
CA ALA A 212 -0.62 -4.99 -7.33
C ALA A 212 0.17 -4.91 -8.65
N SER A 213 1.40 -5.47 -8.69
CA SER A 213 2.30 -5.31 -9.83
C SER A 213 1.81 -6.02 -11.08
N THR A 214 1.13 -7.16 -10.96
CA THR A 214 0.71 -7.96 -12.12
C THR A 214 -0.22 -7.19 -13.04
N ASP A 215 -1.27 -6.58 -12.50
CA ASP A 215 -2.23 -5.79 -13.31
C ASP A 215 -1.56 -4.59 -13.97
N PHE A 216 -0.70 -3.93 -13.23
CA PHE A 216 0.05 -2.79 -13.72
C PHE A 216 1.02 -3.18 -14.84
N LEU A 217 1.77 -4.27 -14.68
CA LEU A 217 2.74 -4.74 -15.68
C LEU A 217 2.07 -5.17 -16.97
N ASN A 218 0.94 -5.87 -16.91
CA ASN A 218 0.17 -6.23 -18.09
C ASN A 218 -0.29 -4.98 -18.84
N ALA A 219 -0.91 -4.03 -18.18
CA ALA A 219 -1.35 -2.78 -18.78
C ALA A 219 -0.16 -1.98 -19.35
N PHE A 220 0.98 -1.98 -18.68
CA PHE A 220 2.18 -1.30 -19.16
C PHE A 220 2.70 -1.90 -20.46
N TYR A 221 2.89 -3.21 -20.55
CA TYR A 221 3.43 -3.86 -21.74
C TYR A 221 2.43 -3.93 -22.92
N ASP A 222 1.13 -3.91 -22.63
CA ASP A 222 0.10 -3.76 -23.68
C ASP A 222 0.22 -2.40 -24.39
N GLN A 223 0.53 -1.34 -23.65
CA GLN A 223 0.71 0.02 -24.19
C GLN A 223 2.14 0.28 -24.70
N ASN A 224 3.14 -0.36 -24.12
CA ASN A 224 4.55 -0.16 -24.38
C ASN A 224 5.23 -1.52 -24.66
N PRO A 225 4.96 -2.17 -25.81
CA PRO A 225 5.46 -3.55 -26.08
C PRO A 225 6.99 -3.64 -26.10
N ASP A 226 7.68 -2.57 -26.47
CA ASP A 226 9.15 -2.49 -26.47
C ASP A 226 9.71 -1.78 -25.19
N GLY A 227 8.84 -1.46 -24.24
CA GLY A 227 9.22 -0.78 -23.01
C GLY A 227 10.12 -1.63 -22.14
N LYS A 228 11.05 -0.99 -21.43
CA LYS A 228 11.88 -1.66 -20.44
C LYS A 228 11.75 -0.97 -19.09
N LEU A 229 11.55 -1.77 -18.06
CA LEU A 229 11.45 -1.31 -16.70
C LEU A 229 12.67 -1.74 -15.89
N ALA A 230 13.11 -0.89 -14.97
CA ALA A 230 13.95 -1.27 -13.85
C ALA A 230 13.18 -1.08 -12.55
N ILE A 231 13.61 -1.73 -11.50
CA ILE A 231 12.98 -1.67 -10.18
C ILE A 231 13.97 -1.09 -9.19
N THR A 232 13.52 -0.12 -8.41
CA THR A 232 14.25 0.36 -7.24
C THR A 232 13.47 -0.02 -5.97
N PRO A 233 14.17 -0.35 -4.86
CA PRO A 233 13.48 -0.89 -3.67
C PRO A 233 12.58 0.13 -2.96
N ILE A 234 12.86 1.44 -3.02
CA ILE A 234 12.12 2.43 -2.21
C ILE A 234 11.78 3.68 -3.00
N SER A 235 12.78 4.40 -3.47
CA SER A 235 12.62 5.66 -4.18
C SER A 235 13.62 5.74 -5.32
N ALA A 236 13.21 6.37 -6.41
CA ALA A 236 14.10 6.67 -7.52
C ALA A 236 15.13 7.75 -7.16
N GLU A 237 15.03 8.39 -6.01
CA GLU A 237 15.83 9.55 -5.62
C GLU A 237 16.73 9.31 -4.40
N VAL A 238 17.05 8.07 -4.10
CA VAL A 238 18.04 7.77 -3.05
C VAL A 238 19.42 8.25 -3.49
N ASP A 239 20.00 9.14 -2.71
CA ASP A 239 21.34 9.70 -2.94
C ASP A 239 22.16 9.67 -1.65
N GLU A 240 23.03 8.69 -1.52
CA GLU A 240 23.93 8.53 -0.38
C GLU A 240 25.20 9.39 -0.53
N SER A 241 25.43 9.99 -1.69
CA SER A 241 26.64 10.79 -1.94
C SER A 241 26.64 12.13 -1.22
N GLY A 242 25.47 12.73 -1.06
CA GLY A 242 25.33 14.05 -0.45
C GLY A 242 25.97 15.18 -1.25
N GLU A 243 26.09 15.06 -2.57
CA GLU A 243 26.75 16.06 -3.43
C GLU A 243 26.08 17.43 -3.36
N ASP A 244 24.77 17.49 -3.14
CA ASP A 244 24.00 18.73 -2.96
C ASP A 244 23.86 19.18 -1.49
N GLY A 245 24.57 18.50 -0.57
CA GLY A 245 24.50 18.70 0.87
C GLY A 245 23.33 17.96 1.54
N ILE A 246 22.56 17.16 0.80
CA ILE A 246 21.43 16.38 1.32
C ILE A 246 21.72 14.90 1.06
N VAL A 247 21.81 14.11 2.12
CA VAL A 247 21.97 12.65 2.04
C VAL A 247 20.60 12.00 2.18
N THR A 248 20.26 11.08 1.28
CA THR A 248 19.09 10.23 1.38
C THR A 248 19.49 8.77 1.33
N VAL A 249 18.94 7.96 2.18
CA VAL A 249 19.25 6.53 2.30
C VAL A 249 17.97 5.70 2.26
N PRO A 250 18.05 4.42 1.84
CA PRO A 250 16.95 3.50 2.03
C PRO A 250 16.59 3.42 3.52
N ALA A 251 15.36 3.73 3.87
CA ALA A 251 14.88 3.65 5.25
C ALA A 251 13.84 2.54 5.38
N TRP A 252 13.91 1.82 6.47
CA TRP A 252 13.04 0.69 6.80
C TRP A 252 12.33 0.99 8.10
N ARG A 253 11.07 0.67 8.17
CA ARG A 253 10.32 0.68 9.42
C ARG A 253 9.64 -0.67 9.65
N ALA A 254 9.40 -1.00 10.90
CA ALA A 254 8.54 -2.12 11.24
C ALA A 254 7.11 -1.85 10.73
N GLU A 255 6.51 -2.86 10.15
CA GLU A 255 5.10 -2.83 9.81
C GLU A 255 4.27 -3.39 10.98
N ASN A 256 2.97 -3.08 11.02
CA ASN A 256 2.07 -3.72 11.96
C ASN A 256 2.09 -5.23 11.78
N PRO A 257 2.11 -6.04 12.85
CA PRO A 257 2.14 -7.50 12.76
C PRO A 257 0.80 -8.11 12.33
N PHE A 258 -0.15 -7.28 11.93
CA PHE A 258 -1.47 -7.66 11.44
C PHE A 258 -1.83 -6.87 10.18
N GLY A 259 -2.68 -7.44 9.36
CA GLY A 259 -3.27 -6.79 8.20
C GLY A 259 -4.56 -6.07 8.57
N MET A 260 -5.67 -6.53 8.01
CA MET A 260 -6.99 -5.94 8.27
C MET A 260 -7.43 -6.18 9.72
N ILE A 261 -8.00 -5.16 10.32
CA ILE A 261 -8.63 -5.19 11.63
C ILE A 261 -10.11 -5.38 11.42
N VAL A 262 -10.66 -6.43 12.00
CA VAL A 262 -12.07 -6.79 11.87
C VAL A 262 -12.77 -6.54 13.21
N GLY A 263 -13.65 -5.57 13.21
CA GLY A 263 -14.55 -5.29 14.34
C GLY A 263 -15.98 -5.75 14.01
N PHE A 264 -16.83 -5.80 15.02
CA PHE A 264 -18.21 -6.19 14.86
C PHE A 264 -19.14 -5.09 15.38
N SER A 265 -20.25 -4.86 14.70
CA SER A 265 -21.18 -3.80 15.07
C SER A 265 -21.81 -4.03 16.45
N ASN A 266 -21.92 -2.97 17.24
CA ASN A 266 -22.66 -2.97 18.50
C ASN A 266 -24.17 -3.21 18.31
N THR A 267 -24.67 -3.10 17.08
CA THR A 267 -26.08 -3.38 16.74
C THR A 267 -26.32 -4.82 16.29
N ALA A 268 -25.26 -5.62 16.10
CA ALA A 268 -25.36 -7.01 15.73
C ALA A 268 -25.95 -7.83 16.90
N THR A 269 -26.87 -8.74 16.57
CA THR A 269 -27.35 -9.74 17.49
C THR A 269 -26.31 -10.83 17.75
N ASP A 270 -26.44 -11.59 18.82
CA ASP A 270 -25.53 -12.71 19.13
C ASP A 270 -25.48 -13.74 17.97
N ASP A 271 -26.62 -13.98 17.32
CA ASP A 271 -26.69 -14.91 16.18
C ASP A 271 -25.95 -14.34 14.93
N GLU A 272 -26.06 -13.05 14.68
CA GLU A 272 -25.35 -12.39 13.58
C GLU A 272 -23.83 -12.35 13.85
N LEU A 273 -23.45 -12.08 15.09
CA LEU A 273 -22.04 -12.11 15.49
C LEU A 273 -21.46 -13.50 15.30
N LYS A 274 -22.16 -14.53 15.76
CA LYS A 274 -21.76 -15.92 15.59
C LYS A 274 -21.68 -16.33 14.11
N ALA A 275 -22.64 -15.88 13.29
CA ALA A 275 -22.64 -16.13 11.86
C ALA A 275 -21.43 -15.46 11.18
N ALA A 276 -21.05 -14.25 11.60
CA ALA A 276 -19.85 -13.56 11.12
C ALA A 276 -18.57 -14.36 11.46
N TRP A 277 -18.46 -14.89 12.67
CA TRP A 277 -17.31 -15.74 13.06
C TRP A 277 -17.27 -17.05 12.28
N MET A 278 -18.42 -17.68 12.05
CA MET A 278 -18.50 -18.89 11.21
C MET A 278 -18.08 -18.60 9.75
N TYR A 279 -18.41 -17.43 9.22
CA TYR A 279 -17.96 -17.00 7.90
C TYR A 279 -16.44 -16.79 7.86
N MET A 280 -15.86 -16.17 8.90
CA MET A 280 -14.41 -16.00 9.02
C MET A 280 -13.69 -17.35 9.11
N GLU A 281 -14.24 -18.30 9.88
CA GLU A 281 -13.71 -19.66 9.96
C GLU A 281 -13.79 -20.38 8.61
N TRP A 282 -14.91 -20.23 7.90
CA TRP A 282 -15.07 -20.81 6.56
C TRP A 282 -14.03 -20.25 5.57
N LEU A 283 -13.77 -18.94 5.59
CA LEU A 283 -12.74 -18.32 4.76
C LEU A 283 -11.30 -18.75 5.15
N SER A 284 -11.09 -19.16 6.39
CA SER A 284 -9.78 -19.60 6.86
C SER A 284 -9.40 -21.00 6.36
N GLN A 285 -10.33 -21.73 5.75
CA GLN A 285 -10.04 -23.02 5.14
C GLN A 285 -9.39 -22.80 3.75
N PRO A 286 -8.21 -23.40 3.48
CA PRO A 286 -7.48 -23.13 2.23
C PRO A 286 -8.29 -23.37 0.96
N GLU A 287 -9.10 -24.42 0.93
CA GLU A 287 -9.95 -24.75 -0.21
C GLU A 287 -11.04 -23.70 -0.46
N ASN A 288 -11.62 -23.14 0.59
CA ASN A 288 -12.64 -22.09 0.47
C ASN A 288 -12.01 -20.76 0.04
N LEU A 289 -10.86 -20.41 0.62
CA LEU A 289 -10.11 -19.23 0.22
C LEU A 289 -9.66 -19.32 -1.24
N TYR A 290 -9.16 -20.48 -1.67
CA TYR A 290 -8.77 -20.72 -3.05
C TYR A 290 -9.95 -20.56 -4.02
N THR A 291 -11.10 -21.17 -3.68
CA THR A 291 -12.33 -21.01 -4.47
C THR A 291 -12.80 -19.56 -4.51
N PHE A 292 -12.72 -18.85 -3.38
CA PHE A 292 -13.08 -17.44 -3.33
C PHE A 292 -12.18 -16.56 -4.21
N GLN A 293 -10.88 -16.88 -4.28
CA GLN A 293 -9.93 -16.13 -5.10
C GLN A 293 -10.02 -16.45 -6.59
N TRP A 294 -10.17 -17.72 -6.92
CA TRP A 294 -10.02 -18.21 -8.31
C TRP A 294 -11.35 -18.65 -8.95
N GLY A 295 -12.36 -18.92 -8.15
CA GLY A 295 -13.62 -19.48 -8.64
C GLY A 295 -13.55 -20.99 -8.85
N ILE A 296 -14.17 -21.47 -9.91
CA ILE A 296 -14.34 -22.88 -10.25
C ILE A 296 -13.43 -23.24 -11.42
N GLU A 297 -12.65 -24.31 -11.26
CA GLU A 297 -11.79 -24.85 -12.33
C GLU A 297 -12.62 -25.28 -13.54
N GLY A 298 -12.16 -24.91 -14.73
CA GLY A 298 -12.84 -25.14 -15.99
C GLY A 298 -13.92 -24.11 -16.33
N GLU A 299 -14.34 -23.27 -15.37
CA GLU A 299 -15.29 -22.18 -15.58
C GLU A 299 -14.63 -20.80 -15.47
N ASN A 300 -13.88 -20.56 -14.40
CA ASN A 300 -13.25 -19.28 -14.09
C ASN A 300 -11.75 -19.29 -14.39
N TYR A 301 -11.10 -20.42 -14.19
CA TYR A 301 -9.68 -20.63 -14.46
C TYR A 301 -9.43 -22.05 -14.97
N ASN A 302 -8.26 -22.25 -15.57
CA ASN A 302 -7.68 -23.55 -15.85
C ASN A 302 -6.31 -23.63 -15.20
N LEU A 303 -5.79 -24.85 -15.00
CA LEU A 303 -4.40 -25.02 -14.56
C LEU A 303 -3.48 -25.07 -15.79
N ASP A 304 -2.32 -24.42 -15.71
CA ASP A 304 -1.24 -24.55 -16.68
C ASP A 304 -0.46 -25.88 -16.49
N GLU A 305 0.58 -26.09 -17.31
CA GLU A 305 1.41 -27.31 -17.25
C GLU A 305 2.17 -27.46 -15.92
N GLU A 306 2.35 -26.37 -15.17
CA GLU A 306 3.02 -26.31 -13.87
C GLU A 306 2.04 -26.40 -12.70
N GLY A 307 0.73 -26.42 -12.99
CA GLY A 307 -0.34 -26.50 -12.01
C GLY A 307 -0.75 -25.16 -11.40
N ASN A 308 -0.37 -24.04 -12.02
CA ASN A 308 -0.78 -22.71 -11.59
C ASN A 308 -2.14 -22.33 -12.21
N PRO A 309 -3.00 -21.61 -11.49
CA PRO A 309 -4.27 -21.16 -12.02
C PRO A 309 -4.07 -20.03 -13.04
N VAL A 310 -4.67 -20.21 -14.23
CA VAL A 310 -4.71 -19.22 -15.31
C VAL A 310 -6.15 -18.86 -15.58
N THR A 311 -6.50 -17.61 -15.49
CA THR A 311 -7.87 -17.13 -15.66
C THR A 311 -8.38 -17.32 -17.08
N VAL A 312 -9.67 -17.59 -17.22
CA VAL A 312 -10.34 -17.66 -18.51
C VAL A 312 -10.61 -16.24 -19.02
N SER A 313 -10.05 -15.89 -20.19
CA SER A 313 -9.98 -14.51 -20.69
C SER A 313 -11.33 -13.87 -21.02
N ASP A 314 -12.36 -14.65 -21.27
CA ASP A 314 -13.70 -14.19 -21.64
C ASP A 314 -14.73 -14.38 -20.50
N TYR A 315 -14.26 -14.70 -19.31
CA TYR A 315 -15.13 -14.85 -18.15
C TYR A 315 -15.73 -13.51 -17.72
N ASN A 316 -17.04 -13.48 -17.56
CA ASN A 316 -17.80 -12.31 -17.10
C ASN A 316 -18.80 -12.61 -15.96
N GLY A 317 -18.54 -13.66 -15.21
CA GLY A 317 -19.37 -14.11 -14.08
C GLY A 317 -19.15 -13.29 -12.78
N ASP A 318 -19.65 -13.82 -11.67
CA ASP A 318 -19.65 -13.14 -10.37
C ASP A 318 -18.28 -13.15 -9.69
N TYR A 319 -17.39 -14.10 -10.02
CA TYR A 319 -16.05 -14.14 -9.45
C TYR A 319 -15.14 -13.13 -10.13
N LYS A 320 -14.44 -12.36 -9.34
CA LYS A 320 -13.39 -11.47 -9.85
C LYS A 320 -12.09 -12.24 -9.99
N GLN A 321 -11.69 -12.49 -11.20
CA GLN A 321 -10.44 -13.17 -11.50
C GLN A 321 -9.23 -12.29 -11.21
N GLY A 322 -8.09 -12.89 -10.86
CA GLY A 322 -6.88 -12.17 -10.55
C GLY A 322 -7.02 -11.28 -9.31
N PHE A 323 -7.84 -11.67 -8.38
CA PHE A 323 -8.08 -10.92 -7.16
C PHE A 323 -6.82 -10.91 -6.29
N ASN A 324 -6.09 -9.82 -6.31
CA ASN A 324 -4.82 -9.63 -5.61
C ASN A 324 -4.91 -8.52 -4.56
N ASN A 325 -6.04 -8.34 -3.92
CA ASN A 325 -6.18 -7.30 -2.91
C ASN A 325 -6.47 -7.89 -1.56
#